data_57f7057718a71529336ff484a2e3f36e
#
_entry.id   57f7057718a71529336ff484a2e3f36e
#
_cell.length_a   1.000
_cell.length_b   1.000
_cell.length_c   1.000
_cell.angle_alpha   90.00
_cell.angle_beta   90.00
_cell.angle_gamma   90.00
#
_symmetry.space_group_name_H-M   'P 1'
#
loop_
_entity.id
_entity.type
_entity.pdbx_description
1 polymer ?
#
loop_
_entity_poly.entity_id
_entity_poly.type
_entity_poly.pdbx_seq_one_letter_code
_entity_poly.pdbx_strand_id
1 'polypeptide(L)'
;MKATKGARAAVEAGSAGASSRERILQKAERVFGAYGFDGASMRQVAEAADVPVALVSYHFGSKEGLYRSVFERRVPTVVEQRAAGLAIAMSEADLDRRLELVVKALVFPMLHLRARDRDPSFGRLLAHETMDPNSEQRGFIRDMFDPIARAVAEALRSALPTRTEAEIWWAYEFMLGAMVYVMGDAGRLERLTDGLCRPDDEAASVPHMVAFLTAGVRYGMPPRVNEGNRNTEPTKVTGGKSNATRDVPKGERIAARRRPR
;
A
#
# COMPACT_ATOMS: atom_id res chain seq x y z
N MET A 1 -52.18 8.83 -20.88
CA MET A 1 -50.91 9.58 -20.89
C MET A 1 -50.34 9.92 -19.51
N LYS A 2 -50.55 9.10 -18.44
CA LYS A 2 -49.98 9.35 -17.09
C LYS A 2 -48.82 8.42 -16.71
N ALA A 3 -48.58 7.30 -17.42
CA ALA A 3 -47.57 6.30 -17.09
C ALA A 3 -46.13 6.66 -17.52
N THR A 4 -45.97 7.54 -18.52
CA THR A 4 -44.63 7.89 -19.06
C THR A 4 -43.84 8.92 -18.24
N LYS A 5 -44.53 9.75 -17.43
CA LYS A 5 -43.88 10.80 -16.64
C LYS A 5 -43.19 10.26 -15.38
N GLY A 6 -43.75 9.20 -14.77
CA GLY A 6 -43.17 8.54 -13.59
C GLY A 6 -41.91 7.73 -13.89
N ALA A 7 -41.90 7.03 -15.03
CA ALA A 7 -40.73 6.23 -15.44
C ALA A 7 -39.53 7.11 -15.80
N ARG A 8 -39.75 8.28 -16.41
CA ARG A 8 -38.69 9.22 -16.77
C ARG A 8 -38.10 9.91 -15.54
N ALA A 9 -38.93 10.31 -14.58
CA ALA A 9 -38.46 10.87 -13.30
C ALA A 9 -37.66 9.85 -12.45
N ALA A 10 -38.03 8.58 -12.47
CA ALA A 10 -37.29 7.51 -11.79
C ALA A 10 -35.93 7.22 -12.46
N VAL A 11 -35.85 7.28 -13.78
CA VAL A 11 -34.59 7.13 -14.53
C VAL A 11 -33.66 8.34 -14.33
N GLU A 12 -34.20 9.56 -14.32
CA GLU A 12 -33.42 10.78 -14.04
C GLU A 12 -32.96 10.84 -12.58
N ALA A 13 -33.74 10.43 -11.63
CA ALA A 13 -33.38 10.32 -10.22
C ALA A 13 -32.32 9.21 -9.99
N GLY A 14 -32.42 8.07 -10.66
CA GLY A 14 -31.42 7.02 -10.63
C GLY A 14 -30.07 7.46 -11.22
N SER A 15 -30.11 8.17 -12.34
CA SER A 15 -28.92 8.74 -12.99
C SER A 15 -28.25 9.82 -12.14
N ALA A 16 -29.01 10.72 -11.52
CA ALA A 16 -28.51 11.75 -10.62
C ALA A 16 -27.94 11.17 -9.33
N GLY A 17 -28.54 10.11 -8.80
CA GLY A 17 -28.05 9.38 -7.63
C GLY A 17 -26.76 8.62 -7.90
N ALA A 18 -26.63 7.97 -9.05
CA ALA A 18 -25.39 7.32 -9.49
C ALA A 18 -24.26 8.36 -9.68
N SER A 19 -24.55 9.53 -10.26
CA SER A 19 -23.61 10.64 -10.38
C SER A 19 -23.18 11.19 -9.02
N SER A 20 -24.09 11.32 -8.05
CA SER A 20 -23.78 11.80 -6.71
C SER A 20 -22.93 10.81 -5.92
N ARG A 21 -23.24 9.51 -6.01
CA ARG A 21 -22.47 8.43 -5.38
C ARG A 21 -21.01 8.42 -5.88
N GLU A 22 -20.82 8.52 -7.20
CA GLU A 22 -19.49 8.51 -7.80
C GLU A 22 -18.69 9.78 -7.41
N ARG A 23 -19.32 10.94 -7.38
CA ARG A 23 -18.70 12.18 -6.90
C ARG A 23 -18.26 12.08 -5.44
N ILE A 24 -19.09 11.50 -4.58
CA ILE A 24 -18.73 11.28 -3.17
C ILE A 24 -17.52 10.35 -3.07
N LEU A 25 -17.47 9.23 -3.81
CA LEU A 25 -16.35 8.30 -3.80
C LEU A 25 -15.03 8.97 -4.24
N GLN A 26 -15.08 9.78 -5.29
CA GLN A 26 -13.89 10.50 -5.75
C GLN A 26 -13.36 11.47 -4.70
N LYS A 27 -14.26 12.18 -3.99
CA LYS A 27 -13.86 13.08 -2.91
C LYS A 27 -13.41 12.33 -1.66
N ALA A 28 -14.06 11.21 -1.33
CA ALA A 28 -13.67 10.33 -0.24
C ALA A 28 -12.24 9.80 -0.43
N GLU A 29 -11.89 9.38 -1.65
CA GLU A 29 -10.53 8.94 -1.98
C GLU A 29 -9.49 10.02 -1.63
N ARG A 30 -9.76 11.28 -1.96
CA ARG A 30 -8.86 12.40 -1.64
C ARG A 30 -8.79 12.69 -0.15
N VAL A 31 -9.91 12.71 0.53
CA VAL A 31 -9.97 12.97 1.99
C VAL A 31 -9.26 11.85 2.75
N PHE A 32 -9.54 10.59 2.44
CA PHE A 32 -8.86 9.46 3.07
C PHE A 32 -7.38 9.38 2.70
N GLY A 33 -7.02 9.72 1.46
CA GLY A 33 -5.62 9.81 1.04
C GLY A 33 -4.82 10.90 1.75
N ALA A 34 -5.49 11.98 2.16
CA ALA A 34 -4.86 13.08 2.88
C ALA A 34 -4.74 12.82 4.40
N TYR A 35 -5.74 12.19 5.01
CA TYR A 35 -5.88 12.12 6.48
C TYR A 35 -5.87 10.70 7.04
N GLY A 36 -5.80 9.66 6.20
CA GLY A 36 -5.97 8.27 6.61
C GLY A 36 -7.40 7.95 7.07
N PHE A 37 -7.61 6.71 7.53
CA PHE A 37 -8.92 6.30 8.03
C PHE A 37 -9.30 7.11 9.28
N ASP A 38 -8.48 7.16 10.32
CA ASP A 38 -8.85 7.77 11.60
C ASP A 38 -8.98 9.29 11.52
N GLY A 39 -8.12 9.97 10.77
CA GLY A 39 -8.13 11.44 10.63
C GLY A 39 -9.22 11.98 9.72
N ALA A 40 -9.86 11.16 8.90
CA ALA A 40 -10.95 11.56 8.02
C ALA A 40 -12.31 11.43 8.69
N SER A 41 -13.31 12.20 8.23
CA SER A 41 -14.69 12.13 8.68
C SER A 41 -15.69 12.17 7.52
N MET A 42 -16.88 11.59 7.73
CA MET A 42 -18.00 11.66 6.79
C MET A 42 -18.39 13.11 6.46
N ARG A 43 -18.25 14.02 7.42
CA ARG A 43 -18.54 15.44 7.25
C ARG A 43 -17.55 16.11 6.29
N GLN A 44 -16.24 15.87 6.44
CA GLN A 44 -15.22 16.38 5.52
C GLN A 44 -15.45 15.89 4.09
N VAL A 45 -15.87 14.62 3.92
CA VAL A 45 -16.19 14.06 2.60
C VAL A 45 -17.44 14.74 2.02
N ALA A 46 -18.47 14.97 2.83
CA ALA A 46 -19.69 15.65 2.42
C ALA A 46 -19.42 17.09 1.98
N GLU A 47 -18.63 17.84 2.77
CA GLU A 47 -18.18 19.20 2.45
C GLU A 47 -17.36 19.21 1.12
N ALA A 48 -16.40 18.28 0.98
CA ALA A 48 -15.59 18.18 -0.25
C ALA A 48 -16.42 17.81 -1.49
N ALA A 49 -17.50 17.03 -1.30
CA ALA A 49 -18.39 16.59 -2.38
C ALA A 49 -19.55 17.58 -2.67
N ASP A 50 -19.66 18.62 -1.86
CA ASP A 50 -20.77 19.59 -1.89
C ASP A 50 -22.14 18.88 -1.84
N VAL A 51 -22.32 18.09 -0.75
CA VAL A 51 -23.56 17.35 -0.49
C VAL A 51 -23.87 17.35 1.02
N PRO A 52 -25.15 17.17 1.40
CA PRO A 52 -25.50 16.93 2.80
C PRO A 52 -24.84 15.64 3.33
N VAL A 53 -24.39 15.64 4.61
CA VAL A 53 -23.83 14.42 5.26
C VAL A 53 -24.84 13.27 5.25
N ALA A 54 -26.14 13.56 5.36
CA ALA A 54 -27.19 12.55 5.27
C ALA A 54 -27.17 11.78 3.94
N LEU A 55 -26.79 12.41 2.83
CA LEU A 55 -26.66 11.73 1.54
C LEU A 55 -25.46 10.79 1.49
N VAL A 56 -24.35 11.16 2.13
CA VAL A 56 -23.19 10.28 2.28
C VAL A 56 -23.56 9.05 3.10
N SER A 57 -24.24 9.25 4.24
CA SER A 57 -24.72 8.16 5.10
C SER A 57 -25.78 7.29 4.41
N TYR A 58 -26.63 7.87 3.58
CA TYR A 58 -27.60 7.13 2.78
C TYR A 58 -26.95 6.16 1.79
N HIS A 59 -25.88 6.61 1.09
CA HIS A 59 -25.21 5.79 0.08
C HIS A 59 -24.24 4.75 0.65
N PHE A 60 -23.63 5.02 1.79
CA PHE A 60 -22.49 4.22 2.30
C PHE A 60 -22.67 3.70 3.73
N GLY A 61 -23.71 4.10 4.43
CA GLY A 61 -24.01 3.69 5.80
C GLY A 61 -23.04 4.28 6.82
N SER A 62 -21.83 3.81 6.87
CA SER A 62 -20.78 4.19 7.82
C SER A 62 -19.51 4.72 7.15
N LYS A 63 -18.58 5.24 7.95
CA LYS A 63 -17.24 5.64 7.51
C LYS A 63 -16.47 4.44 6.94
N GLU A 64 -16.58 3.28 7.57
CA GLU A 64 -15.99 2.02 7.08
C GLU A 64 -16.61 1.58 5.75
N GLY A 65 -17.94 1.67 5.60
CA GLY A 65 -18.64 1.37 4.35
C GLY A 65 -18.19 2.29 3.20
N LEU A 66 -18.04 3.58 3.49
CA LEU A 66 -17.51 4.55 2.51
C LEU A 66 -16.04 4.23 2.16
N TYR A 67 -15.21 3.96 3.16
CA TYR A 67 -13.79 3.63 2.98
C TYR A 67 -13.61 2.35 2.15
N ARG A 68 -14.33 1.28 2.50
CA ARG A 68 -14.39 0.03 1.72
C ARG A 68 -14.80 0.29 0.27
N SER A 69 -15.82 1.11 0.05
CA SER A 69 -16.30 1.42 -1.30
C SER A 69 -15.28 2.17 -2.17
N VAL A 70 -14.35 2.93 -1.55
CA VAL A 70 -13.24 3.54 -2.30
C VAL A 70 -12.29 2.46 -2.84
N PHE A 71 -11.95 1.46 -2.02
CA PHE A 71 -11.13 0.32 -2.48
C PHE A 71 -11.85 -0.52 -3.53
N GLU A 72 -13.12 -0.86 -3.29
CA GLU A 72 -13.96 -1.63 -4.23
C GLU A 72 -14.06 -0.97 -5.61
N ARG A 73 -13.96 0.34 -5.68
CA ARG A 73 -13.93 1.10 -6.94
C ARG A 73 -12.60 0.94 -7.70
N ARG A 74 -11.49 0.81 -7.00
CA ARG A 74 -10.14 0.87 -7.60
C ARG A 74 -9.48 -0.51 -7.75
N VAL A 75 -9.59 -1.33 -6.75
CA VAL A 75 -8.84 -2.58 -6.64
C VAL A 75 -9.19 -3.60 -7.72
N PRO A 76 -10.46 -3.82 -8.13
CA PRO A 76 -10.78 -4.81 -9.14
C PRO A 76 -9.99 -4.64 -10.43
N THR A 77 -9.90 -3.42 -10.96
CA THR A 77 -9.13 -3.15 -12.19
C THR A 77 -7.63 -3.45 -12.01
N VAL A 78 -7.07 -3.12 -10.84
CA VAL A 78 -5.66 -3.42 -10.55
C VAL A 78 -5.42 -4.92 -10.46
N VAL A 79 -6.32 -5.66 -9.79
CA VAL A 79 -6.24 -7.12 -9.64
C VAL A 79 -6.38 -7.81 -11.00
N GLU A 80 -7.32 -7.40 -11.84
CA GLU A 80 -7.51 -7.94 -13.19
C GLU A 80 -6.27 -7.71 -14.06
N GLN A 81 -5.69 -6.51 -14.05
CA GLN A 81 -4.48 -6.21 -14.80
C GLN A 81 -3.27 -7.02 -14.30
N ARG A 82 -3.14 -7.20 -12.98
CA ARG A 82 -2.11 -8.07 -12.40
C ARG A 82 -2.29 -9.52 -12.84
N ALA A 83 -3.49 -10.05 -12.75
CA ALA A 83 -3.79 -11.43 -13.17
C ALA A 83 -3.47 -11.64 -14.65
N ALA A 84 -3.85 -10.71 -15.52
CA ALA A 84 -3.51 -10.76 -16.94
C ALA A 84 -1.99 -10.72 -17.18
N GLY A 85 -1.28 -9.83 -16.50
CA GLY A 85 0.19 -9.76 -16.59
C GLY A 85 0.89 -11.02 -16.08
N LEU A 86 0.40 -11.63 -15.01
CA LEU A 86 0.90 -12.90 -14.48
C LEU A 86 0.67 -14.06 -15.46
N ALA A 87 -0.48 -14.10 -16.12
CA ALA A 87 -0.76 -15.13 -17.15
C ALA A 87 0.26 -15.05 -18.30
N ILE A 88 0.62 -13.82 -18.73
CA ILE A 88 1.67 -13.61 -19.73
C ILE A 88 3.03 -14.09 -19.18
N ALA A 89 3.38 -13.73 -17.96
CA ALA A 89 4.63 -14.15 -17.34
C ALA A 89 4.74 -15.67 -17.24
N MET A 90 3.66 -16.36 -16.88
CA MET A 90 3.64 -17.81 -16.75
C MET A 90 3.77 -18.56 -18.09
N SER A 91 3.45 -17.92 -19.21
CA SER A 91 3.67 -18.48 -20.56
C SER A 91 5.10 -18.32 -21.08
N GLU A 92 5.92 -17.49 -20.42
CA GLU A 92 7.32 -17.26 -20.81
C GLU A 92 8.20 -18.44 -20.37
N ALA A 93 9.02 -18.97 -21.27
CA ALA A 93 9.91 -20.11 -20.99
C ALA A 93 11.23 -19.68 -20.34
N ASP A 94 11.76 -18.51 -20.74
CA ASP A 94 12.98 -17.95 -20.17
C ASP A 94 12.72 -17.43 -18.75
N LEU A 95 13.43 -17.99 -17.77
CA LEU A 95 13.20 -17.66 -16.35
C LEU A 95 13.56 -16.21 -16.03
N ASP A 96 14.54 -15.64 -16.71
CA ASP A 96 14.97 -14.28 -16.49
C ASP A 96 13.93 -13.29 -17.00
N ARG A 97 13.40 -13.58 -18.18
CA ARG A 97 12.32 -12.80 -18.76
C ARG A 97 11.02 -12.97 -17.99
N ARG A 98 10.73 -14.21 -17.54
CA ARG A 98 9.58 -14.48 -16.66
C ARG A 98 9.63 -13.63 -15.40
N LEU A 99 10.79 -13.57 -14.71
CA LEU A 99 10.95 -12.74 -13.53
C LEU A 99 10.65 -11.26 -13.82
N GLU A 100 11.19 -10.71 -14.90
CA GLU A 100 10.91 -9.33 -15.30
C GLU A 100 9.41 -9.08 -15.53
N LEU A 101 8.73 -10.02 -16.20
CA LEU A 101 7.30 -9.94 -16.46
C LEU A 101 6.46 -10.02 -15.16
N VAL A 102 6.87 -10.87 -14.20
CA VAL A 102 6.21 -10.94 -12.88
C VAL A 102 6.36 -9.63 -12.13
N VAL A 103 7.57 -9.06 -12.09
CA VAL A 103 7.81 -7.76 -11.47
C VAL A 103 6.95 -6.67 -12.14
N LYS A 104 6.92 -6.67 -13.47
CA LYS A 104 6.10 -5.72 -14.24
C LYS A 104 4.61 -5.90 -13.94
N ALA A 105 4.11 -7.13 -13.86
CA ALA A 105 2.71 -7.41 -13.55
C ALA A 105 2.29 -6.88 -12.17
N LEU A 106 3.19 -6.91 -11.18
CA LEU A 106 2.94 -6.34 -9.86
C LEU A 106 2.91 -4.80 -9.89
N VAL A 107 3.90 -4.19 -10.54
CA VAL A 107 4.20 -2.75 -10.43
C VAL A 107 3.37 -1.92 -11.39
N PHE A 108 3.25 -2.34 -12.64
CA PHE A 108 2.67 -1.54 -13.72
C PHE A 108 1.25 -1.05 -13.45
N PRO A 109 0.28 -1.88 -12.98
CA PRO A 109 -1.09 -1.43 -12.83
C PRO A 109 -1.24 -0.26 -11.85
N MET A 110 -0.43 -0.23 -10.81
CA MET A 110 -0.47 0.82 -9.79
C MET A 110 0.18 2.12 -10.29
N LEU A 111 1.35 2.04 -10.92
CA LEU A 111 2.02 3.22 -11.48
C LEU A 111 1.24 3.80 -12.66
N HIS A 112 0.65 2.94 -13.50
CA HIS A 112 -0.26 3.36 -14.56
C HIS A 112 -1.49 4.11 -14.02
N LEU A 113 -2.10 3.61 -12.95
CA LEU A 113 -3.22 4.28 -12.29
C LEU A 113 -2.83 5.69 -11.82
N ARG A 114 -1.66 5.84 -11.18
CA ARG A 114 -1.13 7.12 -10.74
C ARG A 114 -0.88 8.08 -11.90
N ALA A 115 -0.22 7.61 -12.95
CA ALA A 115 0.12 8.41 -14.13
C ALA A 115 -1.13 8.89 -14.85
N ARG A 116 -2.10 7.98 -15.06
CA ARG A 116 -3.37 8.28 -15.73
C ARG A 116 -4.18 9.33 -14.97
N ASP A 117 -4.33 9.16 -13.67
CA ASP A 117 -5.19 10.02 -12.86
C ASP A 117 -4.48 11.32 -12.45
N ARG A 118 -3.16 11.37 -12.49
CA ARG A 118 -2.31 12.47 -12.00
C ARG A 118 -2.66 12.89 -10.57
N ASP A 119 -3.19 11.96 -9.80
CA ASP A 119 -3.66 12.15 -8.43
C ASP A 119 -3.06 11.05 -7.54
N PRO A 120 -2.23 11.41 -6.55
CA PRO A 120 -1.60 10.44 -5.66
C PRO A 120 -2.54 9.94 -4.55
N SER A 121 -3.81 10.38 -4.53
CA SER A 121 -4.71 10.14 -3.39
C SER A 121 -4.92 8.66 -3.11
N PHE A 122 -5.13 7.83 -4.14
CA PHE A 122 -5.30 6.39 -3.94
C PHE A 122 -4.00 5.72 -3.46
N GLY A 123 -2.84 6.13 -3.99
CA GLY A 123 -1.54 5.63 -3.52
C GLY A 123 -1.28 5.97 -2.06
N ARG A 124 -1.61 7.19 -1.63
CA ARG A 124 -1.52 7.61 -0.23
C ARG A 124 -2.50 6.86 0.65
N LEU A 125 -3.75 6.69 0.18
CA LEU A 125 -4.75 5.89 0.88
C LEU A 125 -4.25 4.47 1.13
N LEU A 126 -3.68 3.83 0.10
CA LEU A 126 -3.11 2.49 0.22
C LEU A 126 -1.92 2.47 1.19
N ALA A 127 -1.03 3.46 1.13
CA ALA A 127 0.08 3.59 2.06
C ALA A 127 -0.40 3.77 3.51
N HIS A 128 -1.41 4.60 3.74
CA HIS A 128 -2.04 4.74 5.05
C HIS A 128 -2.61 3.42 5.55
N GLU A 129 -3.36 2.70 4.70
CA GLU A 129 -3.99 1.44 5.10
C GLU A 129 -2.96 0.35 5.40
N THR A 130 -1.93 0.20 4.56
CA THR A 130 -0.89 -0.84 4.76
C THR A 130 -0.02 -0.61 5.99
N MET A 131 0.09 0.63 6.47
CA MET A 131 0.89 0.99 7.65
C MET A 131 0.05 1.19 8.92
N ASP A 132 -1.27 1.12 8.82
CA ASP A 132 -2.17 1.31 9.97
C ASP A 132 -2.20 0.05 10.85
N PRO A 133 -1.92 0.16 12.17
CA PRO A 133 -1.99 -0.98 13.08
C PRO A 133 -3.35 -1.69 13.13
N ASN A 134 -4.43 -1.00 12.77
CA ASN A 134 -5.78 -1.56 12.74
C ASN A 134 -6.20 -2.14 11.38
N SER A 135 -5.31 -2.15 10.39
CA SER A 135 -5.59 -2.66 9.04
C SER A 135 -6.04 -4.12 9.04
N GLU A 136 -5.37 -4.98 9.82
CA GLU A 136 -5.75 -6.38 9.96
C GLU A 136 -7.16 -6.58 10.53
N GLN A 137 -7.58 -5.72 11.46
CA GLN A 137 -8.94 -5.78 12.03
C GLN A 137 -9.99 -5.36 11.00
N ARG A 138 -9.69 -4.36 10.16
CA ARG A 138 -10.57 -3.94 9.06
C ARG A 138 -10.62 -4.96 7.92
N GLY A 139 -9.54 -5.71 7.71
CA GLY A 139 -9.45 -6.80 6.77
C GLY A 139 -9.48 -6.41 5.29
N PHE A 140 -9.43 -5.13 4.91
CA PHE A 140 -9.56 -4.69 3.52
C PHE A 140 -8.40 -5.17 2.65
N ILE A 141 -7.18 -5.07 3.14
CA ILE A 141 -5.99 -5.53 2.42
C ILE A 141 -6.07 -7.06 2.23
N ARG A 142 -6.34 -7.79 3.32
CA ARG A 142 -6.48 -9.24 3.29
C ARG A 142 -7.54 -9.70 2.27
N ASP A 143 -8.73 -9.12 2.35
CA ASP A 143 -9.87 -9.57 1.53
C ASP A 143 -9.65 -9.29 0.03
N MET A 144 -8.99 -8.16 -0.29
CA MET A 144 -8.88 -7.68 -1.67
C MET A 144 -7.55 -8.00 -2.34
N PHE A 145 -6.44 -8.06 -1.57
CA PHE A 145 -5.11 -8.20 -2.15
C PHE A 145 -4.43 -9.55 -1.88
N ASP A 146 -4.76 -10.26 -0.79
CA ASP A 146 -4.10 -11.54 -0.50
C ASP A 146 -4.23 -12.59 -1.62
N PRO A 147 -5.38 -12.74 -2.29
CA PRO A 147 -5.48 -13.71 -3.38
C PRO A 147 -4.47 -13.44 -4.50
N ILE A 148 -4.33 -12.16 -4.91
CA ILE A 148 -3.38 -11.79 -5.96
C ILE A 148 -1.93 -11.78 -5.45
N ALA A 149 -1.70 -11.49 -4.17
CA ALA A 149 -0.39 -11.60 -3.54
C ALA A 149 0.15 -13.02 -3.62
N ARG A 150 -0.67 -14.02 -3.32
CA ARG A 150 -0.33 -15.44 -3.44
C ARG A 150 -0.04 -15.85 -4.88
N ALA A 151 -0.81 -15.33 -5.85
CA ALA A 151 -0.54 -15.58 -7.27
C ALA A 151 0.80 -14.97 -7.72
N VAL A 152 1.17 -13.77 -7.23
CA VAL A 152 2.49 -13.17 -7.47
C VAL A 152 3.60 -14.02 -6.86
N ALA A 153 3.45 -14.49 -5.62
CA ALA A 153 4.43 -15.35 -4.95
C ALA A 153 4.63 -16.67 -5.71
N GLU A 154 3.55 -17.28 -6.22
CA GLU A 154 3.63 -18.48 -7.07
C GLU A 154 4.39 -18.22 -8.37
N ALA A 155 4.11 -17.10 -9.04
CA ALA A 155 4.81 -16.71 -10.26
C ALA A 155 6.31 -16.41 -10.00
N LEU A 156 6.64 -15.75 -8.87
CA LEU A 156 8.03 -15.56 -8.44
C LEU A 156 8.73 -16.91 -8.20
N ARG A 157 8.07 -17.84 -7.54
CA ARG A 157 8.60 -19.19 -7.28
C ARG A 157 8.90 -19.92 -8.58
N SER A 158 8.02 -19.81 -9.58
CA SER A 158 8.24 -20.40 -10.89
C SER A 158 9.41 -19.78 -11.66
N ALA A 159 9.69 -18.49 -11.47
CA ALA A 159 10.81 -17.79 -12.09
C ALA A 159 12.14 -17.98 -11.31
N LEU A 160 12.08 -18.34 -10.04
CA LEU A 160 13.20 -18.44 -9.12
C LEU A 160 13.22 -19.81 -8.39
N PRO A 161 13.33 -20.94 -9.14
CA PRO A 161 13.14 -22.29 -8.57
C PRO A 161 14.17 -22.68 -7.50
N THR A 162 15.27 -21.94 -7.40
CA THR A 162 16.31 -22.19 -6.39
C THR A 162 16.12 -21.39 -5.11
N ARG A 163 15.15 -20.49 -5.04
CA ARG A 163 14.89 -19.68 -3.84
C ARG A 163 13.97 -20.42 -2.86
N THR A 164 14.17 -20.15 -1.58
CA THR A 164 13.31 -20.67 -0.51
C THR A 164 11.99 -19.89 -0.45
N GLU A 165 10.99 -20.48 0.19
CA GLU A 165 9.69 -19.83 0.40
C GLU A 165 9.84 -18.49 1.13
N ALA A 166 10.70 -18.41 2.15
CA ALA A 166 10.96 -17.17 2.87
C ALA A 166 11.59 -16.08 1.98
N GLU A 167 12.53 -16.44 1.11
CA GLU A 167 13.15 -15.49 0.16
C GLU A 167 12.12 -14.96 -0.85
N ILE A 168 11.18 -15.79 -1.29
CA ILE A 168 10.08 -15.37 -2.19
C ILE A 168 9.20 -14.33 -1.50
N TRP A 169 8.82 -14.57 -0.24
CA TRP A 169 7.97 -13.61 0.50
C TRP A 169 8.71 -12.32 0.84
N TRP A 170 10.00 -12.37 1.18
CA TRP A 170 10.81 -11.16 1.35
C TRP A 170 10.95 -10.38 0.04
N ALA A 171 11.12 -11.06 -1.10
CA ALA A 171 11.14 -10.40 -2.40
C ALA A 171 9.83 -9.67 -2.68
N TYR A 172 8.69 -10.35 -2.44
CA TYR A 172 7.37 -9.75 -2.57
C TYR A 172 7.22 -8.49 -1.70
N GLU A 173 7.58 -8.58 -0.41
CA GLU A 173 7.47 -7.49 0.55
C GLU A 173 8.30 -6.27 0.14
N PHE A 174 9.54 -6.48 -0.29
CA PHE A 174 10.40 -5.37 -0.74
C PHE A 174 9.89 -4.72 -2.02
N MET A 175 9.38 -5.50 -2.96
CA MET A 175 8.74 -4.96 -4.16
C MET A 175 7.48 -4.15 -3.82
N LEU A 176 6.66 -4.65 -2.91
CA LEU A 176 5.47 -3.96 -2.44
C LEU A 176 5.82 -2.65 -1.75
N GLY A 177 6.79 -2.67 -0.83
CA GLY A 177 7.26 -1.48 -0.13
C GLY A 177 7.79 -0.39 -1.06
N ALA A 178 8.62 -0.77 -2.04
CA ALA A 178 9.14 0.16 -3.04
C ALA A 178 8.00 0.78 -3.88
N MET A 179 7.05 -0.02 -4.33
CA MET A 179 5.89 0.43 -5.11
C MET A 179 5.00 1.38 -4.29
N VAL A 180 4.62 0.99 -3.06
CA VAL A 180 3.74 1.78 -2.19
C VAL A 180 4.38 3.13 -1.86
N TYR A 181 5.70 3.16 -1.60
CA TYR A 181 6.41 4.40 -1.33
C TYR A 181 6.35 5.38 -2.52
N VAL A 182 6.59 4.90 -3.74
CA VAL A 182 6.50 5.73 -4.95
C VAL A 182 5.07 6.18 -5.21
N MET A 183 4.09 5.29 -5.00
CA MET A 183 2.67 5.61 -5.15
C MET A 183 2.20 6.72 -4.19
N GLY A 184 2.69 6.69 -2.96
CA GLY A 184 2.33 7.66 -1.91
C GLY A 184 3.12 8.97 -1.97
N ASP A 185 4.15 9.11 -2.84
CA ASP A 185 5.01 10.29 -2.87
C ASP A 185 4.22 11.59 -3.09
N ALA A 186 4.45 12.53 -2.18
CA ALA A 186 3.79 13.82 -2.11
C ALA A 186 4.54 14.94 -2.86
N GLY A 187 5.40 14.59 -3.84
CA GLY A 187 6.21 15.53 -4.60
C GLY A 187 7.61 15.74 -4.02
N ARG A 188 8.04 14.88 -3.08
CA ARG A 188 9.39 14.96 -2.51
C ARG A 188 10.46 14.70 -3.56
N LEU A 189 10.27 13.67 -4.38
CA LEU A 189 11.22 13.30 -5.43
C LEU A 189 11.36 14.42 -6.47
N GLU A 190 10.23 14.93 -6.96
CA GLU A 190 10.21 16.04 -7.93
C GLU A 190 10.92 17.27 -7.38
N ARG A 191 10.65 17.67 -6.14
CA ARG A 191 11.32 18.80 -5.48
C ARG A 191 12.82 18.59 -5.29
N LEU A 192 13.28 17.39 -4.93
CA LEU A 192 14.71 17.09 -4.71
C LEU A 192 15.51 17.06 -6.01
N THR A 193 14.83 16.84 -7.13
CA THR A 193 15.46 16.69 -8.45
C THR A 193 15.14 17.85 -9.39
N ASP A 194 14.57 18.93 -8.87
CA ASP A 194 14.14 20.10 -9.65
C ASP A 194 13.29 19.71 -10.87
N GLY A 195 12.38 18.73 -10.68
CA GLY A 195 11.47 18.23 -11.69
C GLY A 195 12.04 17.17 -12.64
N LEU A 196 13.31 16.78 -12.48
CA LEU A 196 13.93 15.75 -13.34
C LEU A 196 13.28 14.38 -13.19
N CYS A 197 12.89 14.00 -11.97
CA CYS A 197 12.23 12.73 -11.68
C CYS A 197 10.82 12.96 -11.15
N ARG A 198 9.84 12.39 -11.83
CA ARG A 198 8.42 12.52 -11.47
C ARG A 198 7.78 11.15 -11.33
N PRO A 199 7.15 10.83 -10.18
CA PRO A 199 6.47 9.54 -9.98
C PRO A 199 5.27 9.31 -10.91
N ASP A 200 4.68 10.36 -11.48
CA ASP A 200 3.58 10.29 -12.45
C ASP A 200 4.04 10.22 -13.91
N ASP A 201 5.35 10.25 -14.17
CA ASP A 201 5.92 9.92 -15.47
C ASP A 201 6.06 8.40 -15.62
N GLU A 202 5.03 7.78 -16.20
CA GLU A 202 4.98 6.33 -16.42
C GLU A 202 6.12 5.84 -17.32
N ALA A 203 6.47 6.61 -18.35
CA ALA A 203 7.49 6.22 -19.32
C ALA A 203 8.88 6.10 -18.69
N ALA A 204 9.13 6.88 -17.64
CA ALA A 204 10.36 6.79 -16.85
C ALA A 204 10.22 5.87 -15.64
N SER A 205 9.19 6.03 -14.82
CA SER A 205 9.07 5.37 -13.51
C SER A 205 8.92 3.85 -13.63
N VAL A 206 8.12 3.36 -14.57
CA VAL A 206 7.87 1.91 -14.74
C VAL A 206 9.13 1.16 -15.16
N PRO A 207 9.85 1.54 -16.24
CA PRO A 207 11.07 0.82 -16.63
C PRO A 207 12.15 0.84 -15.55
N HIS A 208 12.36 1.98 -14.88
CA HIS A 208 13.35 2.08 -13.81
C HIS A 208 12.99 1.18 -12.62
N MET A 209 11.74 1.18 -12.18
CA MET A 209 11.31 0.34 -11.07
C MET A 209 11.38 -1.15 -11.42
N VAL A 210 10.93 -1.53 -12.63
CA VAL A 210 10.99 -2.93 -13.08
C VAL A 210 12.44 -3.41 -13.12
N ALA A 211 13.35 -2.65 -13.74
CA ALA A 211 14.76 -3.01 -13.83
C ALA A 211 15.42 -3.14 -12.45
N PHE A 212 15.20 -2.14 -11.56
CA PHE A 212 15.74 -2.13 -10.22
C PHE A 212 15.26 -3.31 -9.38
N LEU A 213 13.95 -3.55 -9.36
CA LEU A 213 13.36 -4.63 -8.57
C LEU A 213 13.74 -6.01 -9.12
N THR A 214 13.77 -6.19 -10.45
CA THR A 214 14.19 -7.45 -11.07
C THR A 214 15.63 -7.78 -10.69
N ALA A 215 16.55 -6.81 -10.78
CA ALA A 215 17.95 -6.99 -10.37
C ALA A 215 18.06 -7.25 -8.85
N GLY A 216 17.32 -6.51 -8.03
CA GLY A 216 17.30 -6.68 -6.57
C GLY A 216 16.81 -8.08 -6.15
N VAL A 217 15.73 -8.56 -6.75
CA VAL A 217 15.20 -9.90 -6.47
C VAL A 217 16.13 -10.99 -6.95
N ARG A 218 16.78 -10.79 -8.09
CA ARG A 218 17.71 -11.79 -8.66
C ARG A 218 19.02 -11.89 -7.92
N TYR A 219 19.65 -10.75 -7.62
CA TYR A 219 21.03 -10.67 -7.14
C TYR A 219 21.16 -10.12 -5.72
N GLY A 220 20.18 -9.39 -5.22
CA GLY A 220 20.23 -8.67 -3.94
C GLY A 220 19.87 -9.51 -2.72
N MET A 221 19.37 -10.73 -2.90
CA MET A 221 19.10 -11.62 -1.78
C MET A 221 20.41 -12.21 -1.25
N PRO A 222 20.58 -12.30 0.10
CA PRO A 222 21.81 -12.84 0.68
C PRO A 222 22.05 -14.29 0.22
N PRO A 223 23.32 -14.72 0.14
CA PRO A 223 23.62 -16.11 -0.14
C PRO A 223 23.01 -16.99 0.96
N ARG A 224 22.60 -18.20 0.60
CA ARG A 224 22.03 -19.18 1.56
C ARG A 224 23.02 -19.39 2.71
N VAL A 225 22.61 -19.00 3.91
CA VAL A 225 23.29 -19.48 5.12
C VAL A 225 22.86 -20.94 5.26
N ASN A 226 23.81 -21.89 5.13
CA ASN A 226 23.55 -23.30 5.38
C ASN A 226 22.95 -23.44 6.78
N GLU A 227 21.68 -23.84 6.89
CA GLU A 227 20.99 -24.05 8.19
C GLU A 227 21.58 -25.21 9.00
N GLY A 228 22.62 -25.85 8.50
CA GLY A 228 23.32 -26.96 9.17
C GLY A 228 24.02 -26.62 10.49
N ASN A 229 24.03 -25.37 10.94
CA ASN A 229 24.76 -24.97 12.14
C ASN A 229 23.95 -24.17 13.16
N ARG A 230 22.61 -24.26 13.16
CA ARG A 230 21.77 -23.62 14.20
C ARG A 230 21.45 -24.52 15.40
N ASN A 231 22.11 -25.67 15.52
CA ASN A 231 22.07 -26.51 16.74
C ASN A 231 23.27 -26.20 17.64
N THR A 232 23.52 -24.95 17.98
CA THR A 232 24.22 -24.64 19.22
C THR A 232 23.16 -24.38 20.28
N GLU A 233 23.01 -25.35 21.19
CA GLU A 233 22.18 -25.25 22.39
C GLU A 233 22.36 -23.88 23.08
N PRO A 234 21.33 -23.31 23.68
CA PRO A 234 21.50 -22.15 24.53
C PRO A 234 22.39 -22.56 25.70
N THR A 235 23.59 -21.99 25.75
CA THR A 235 24.51 -22.13 26.87
C THR A 235 23.75 -21.75 28.14
N LYS A 236 23.47 -22.75 29.01
CA LYS A 236 22.93 -22.52 30.34
C LYS A 236 23.93 -21.64 31.08
N VAL A 237 23.61 -20.38 31.25
CA VAL A 237 24.30 -19.50 32.19
C VAL A 237 23.95 -20.03 33.59
N THR A 238 24.85 -20.83 34.14
CA THR A 238 24.81 -21.26 35.56
C THR A 238 24.99 -20.00 36.40
N GLY A 239 23.97 -19.69 37.21
CA GLY A 239 23.97 -18.58 38.14
C GLY A 239 25.07 -18.71 39.21
N GLY A 240 26.10 -17.91 39.08
CA GLY A 240 27.03 -17.62 40.15
C GLY A 240 26.44 -16.53 41.05
N LYS A 241 26.02 -16.89 42.26
CA LYS A 241 25.73 -15.95 43.34
C LYS A 241 27.03 -15.24 43.73
N SER A 242 27.15 -13.95 43.50
CA SER A 242 28.15 -13.11 44.12
C SER A 242 27.46 -11.97 44.84
N ASN A 243 27.46 -12.06 46.18
CA ASN A 243 27.21 -10.96 47.11
C ASN A 243 28.35 -9.95 47.00
N ALA A 244 28.05 -8.74 46.60
CA ALA A 244 28.91 -7.60 46.90
C ALA A 244 28.04 -6.36 47.04
N THR A 245 27.75 -6.06 48.31
CA THR A 245 27.39 -4.73 48.82
C THR A 245 28.43 -3.71 48.36
N ARG A 246 28.02 -2.66 47.66
CA ARG A 246 28.79 -1.44 47.49
C ARG A 246 27.93 -0.23 47.73
N ASP A 247 28.38 0.54 48.72
CA ASP A 247 27.92 1.85 49.14
C ASP A 247 27.74 2.87 48.01
N VAL A 248 26.67 3.63 48.12
CA VAL A 248 26.39 4.83 47.29
C VAL A 248 26.83 6.05 48.08
N PRO A 249 27.75 6.89 47.58
CA PRO A 249 27.98 8.19 48.20
C PRO A 249 26.90 9.20 47.74
N LYS A 250 26.29 9.86 48.73
CA LYS A 250 25.46 11.04 48.58
C LYS A 250 26.32 12.24 48.24
N GLY A 251 25.85 13.04 47.26
CA GLY A 251 26.08 14.51 47.26
C GLY A 251 26.67 15.02 45.96
N GLU A 252 25.82 15.72 45.18
CA GLU A 252 26.13 17.14 44.86
C GLU A 252 24.96 17.72 44.02
N ARG A 253 24.39 18.74 44.55
CA ARG A 253 23.39 19.61 43.88
C ARG A 253 24.12 20.55 42.97
N ILE A 254 23.83 20.51 41.68
CA ILE A 254 24.25 21.55 40.74
C ILE A 254 23.11 22.50 40.49
N ALA A 255 23.36 23.76 40.84
CA ALA A 255 22.47 24.89 40.81
C ALA A 255 22.07 25.29 39.38
N ALA A 256 20.80 25.65 39.24
CA ALA A 256 20.25 26.29 38.05
C ALA A 256 20.87 27.68 37.82
N ARG A 257 21.49 27.90 36.66
CA ARG A 257 21.81 29.22 36.14
C ARG A 257 20.73 29.69 35.17
N ARG A 258 19.92 30.67 35.65
CA ARG A 258 19.09 31.54 34.82
C ARG A 258 19.98 32.40 33.93
N ARG A 259 19.62 32.52 32.64
CA ARG A 259 20.06 33.63 31.79
C ARG A 259 18.91 34.64 31.63
N PRO A 260 19.23 35.94 31.67
CA PRO A 260 18.23 37.00 31.47
C PRO A 260 18.19 37.44 30.00
N ARG A 261 16.99 37.89 29.60
CA ARG A 261 16.56 38.69 28.44
C ARG A 261 17.03 38.33 27.06
#